data_29f65fbd2bb7d71f19cf591bbc449423
#
_entry.id   29f65fbd2bb7d71f19cf591bbc449423
#
_cell.length_a   1.000
_cell.length_b   1.000
_cell.length_c   1.000
_cell.angle_alpha   90.00
_cell.angle_beta   90.00
_cell.angle_gamma   90.00
#
_symmetry.space_group_name_H-M   'P 1'
#
loop_
_entity.id
_entity.type
_entity.pdbx_description
1 polymer ?
#
loop_
_entity_poly.entity_id
_entity_poly.type
_entity_poly.pdbx_seq_one_letter_code
_entity_poly.pdbx_strand_id
1 'polypeptide(L)'
;MKKVLMALLLVSCFFVSGCGNKTLKEGTYKGTAIDNYGGEENTSSAEIKIDAEGKITSVYLDTTYKGSTKKTLKDEYGMKGHPYGSQIGEWYEQVEKLENAIVEHQGTTFLALDKDGKTDAVSGCTISVSALVEAANKALEQAK
;
A
#
# COMPACT_ATOMS: atom_id res chain seq x y z
N MET A 1 -16.19 -22.29 66.51
CA MET A 1 -15.48 -21.06 66.09
C MET A 1 -14.94 -21.32 64.69
N LYS A 2 -15.64 -20.86 63.66
CA LYS A 2 -15.26 -21.07 62.27
C LYS A 2 -14.51 -19.81 61.80
N LYS A 3 -13.23 -19.94 61.49
CA LYS A 3 -12.43 -18.87 60.88
C LYS A 3 -12.71 -18.85 59.40
N VAL A 4 -13.38 -17.79 58.93
CA VAL A 4 -13.58 -17.52 57.50
C VAL A 4 -12.32 -16.86 56.99
N LEU A 5 -11.59 -17.55 56.14
CA LEU A 5 -10.43 -17.02 55.41
C LEU A 5 -10.93 -16.30 54.18
N MET A 6 -10.87 -14.98 54.21
CA MET A 6 -11.26 -14.13 53.08
C MET A 6 -10.06 -14.01 52.14
N ALA A 7 -10.13 -14.72 51.03
CA ALA A 7 -9.11 -14.62 49.96
C ALA A 7 -9.36 -13.34 49.16
N LEU A 8 -8.46 -12.39 49.32
CA LEU A 8 -8.44 -11.13 48.55
C LEU A 8 -7.87 -11.42 47.18
N LEU A 9 -8.76 -11.45 46.16
CA LEU A 9 -8.36 -11.60 44.77
C LEU A 9 -7.85 -10.23 44.28
N LEU A 10 -6.54 -10.07 44.22
CA LEU A 10 -5.88 -8.92 43.57
C LEU A 10 -6.02 -9.07 42.07
N VAL A 11 -7.00 -8.37 41.51
CA VAL A 11 -7.08 -8.16 40.04
C VAL A 11 -6.02 -7.13 39.69
N SER A 12 -4.90 -7.61 39.19
CA SER A 12 -3.83 -6.80 38.62
C SER A 12 -4.29 -6.32 37.25
N CYS A 13 -4.83 -5.11 37.19
CA CYS A 13 -5.06 -4.40 35.93
C CYS A 13 -3.70 -4.01 35.32
N PHE A 14 -3.20 -4.80 34.41
CA PHE A 14 -2.12 -4.37 33.53
C PHE A 14 -2.66 -3.30 32.58
N PHE A 15 -2.46 -2.04 32.93
CA PHE A 15 -2.54 -0.94 31.99
C PHE A 15 -1.35 -1.06 31.04
N VAL A 16 -1.56 -1.71 29.88
CA VAL A 16 -0.63 -1.58 28.77
C VAL A 16 -0.85 -0.19 28.19
N SER A 17 -0.04 0.75 28.61
CA SER A 17 0.09 2.07 28.02
C SER A 17 0.78 1.88 26.65
N GLY A 18 0.01 1.46 25.64
CA GLY A 18 0.46 1.40 24.25
C GLY A 18 0.53 2.82 23.72
N CYS A 19 1.72 3.35 23.48
CA CYS A 19 1.94 4.47 22.59
C CYS A 19 1.24 4.18 21.26
N GLY A 20 0.30 5.07 20.85
CA GLY A 20 -0.68 4.79 19.84
C GLY A 20 -0.15 4.73 18.40
N ASN A 21 0.31 3.59 17.99
CA ASN A 21 0.13 3.19 16.61
C ASN A 21 -1.33 2.74 16.49
N LYS A 22 -2.16 3.55 15.80
CA LYS A 22 -3.51 3.13 15.47
C LYS A 22 -3.38 1.87 14.63
N THR A 23 -3.81 0.74 15.18
CA THR A 23 -3.90 -0.53 14.46
C THR A 23 -4.91 -0.35 13.34
N LEU A 24 -4.55 -0.70 12.11
CA LEU A 24 -5.46 -0.66 10.98
C LEU A 24 -6.62 -1.65 11.24
N LYS A 25 -7.82 -1.29 10.80
CA LYS A 25 -9.00 -2.16 10.92
C LYS A 25 -8.98 -3.23 9.84
N GLU A 26 -9.38 -4.45 10.19
CA GLU A 26 -9.59 -5.54 9.25
C GLU A 26 -10.55 -5.13 8.13
N GLY A 27 -10.23 -5.51 6.90
CA GLY A 27 -11.10 -5.23 5.74
C GLY A 27 -10.35 -5.14 4.42
N THR A 28 -11.11 -4.82 3.39
CA THR A 28 -10.59 -4.49 2.06
C THR A 28 -10.94 -3.04 1.75
N TYR A 29 -9.93 -2.24 1.49
CA TYR A 29 -10.05 -0.80 1.30
C TYR A 29 -9.61 -0.40 -0.10
N LYS A 30 -10.30 0.57 -0.69
CA LYS A 30 -10.01 1.05 -2.04
C LYS A 30 -9.78 2.54 -2.04
N GLY A 31 -8.80 2.96 -2.84
CA GLY A 31 -8.50 4.36 -3.06
C GLY A 31 -8.23 4.63 -4.54
N THR A 32 -8.43 5.87 -4.96
CA THR A 32 -8.14 6.30 -6.32
C THR A 32 -7.46 7.66 -6.33
N ALA A 33 -6.64 7.90 -7.35
CA ALA A 33 -6.01 9.19 -7.61
C ALA A 33 -5.92 9.45 -9.11
N ILE A 34 -5.86 10.72 -9.49
CA ILE A 34 -5.66 11.11 -10.89
C ILE A 34 -4.19 10.98 -11.25
N ASP A 35 -3.93 10.33 -12.36
CA ASP A 35 -2.62 10.18 -12.98
C ASP A 35 -2.58 10.99 -14.29
N ASN A 36 -1.88 12.10 -14.28
CA ASN A 36 -1.70 12.97 -15.45
C ASN A 36 -0.38 12.71 -16.19
N TYR A 37 0.26 11.58 -15.92
CA TYR A 37 1.51 11.24 -16.57
C TYR A 37 1.33 11.05 -18.09
N GLY A 38 2.16 11.74 -18.88
CA GLY A 38 2.08 11.68 -20.34
C GLY A 38 1.04 12.61 -20.98
N GLY A 39 0.41 13.49 -20.19
CA GLY A 39 -0.54 14.51 -20.70
C GLY A 39 -1.96 14.00 -20.91
N GLU A 40 -2.24 12.75 -20.60
CA GLU A 40 -3.58 12.16 -20.56
C GLU A 40 -4.03 11.96 -19.12
N GLU A 41 -5.29 12.25 -18.83
CA GLU A 41 -5.87 11.97 -17.52
C GLU A 41 -6.25 10.48 -17.44
N ASN A 42 -5.60 9.78 -16.52
CA ASN A 42 -5.89 8.40 -16.18
C ASN A 42 -6.25 8.31 -14.69
N THR A 43 -6.77 7.18 -14.25
CA THR A 43 -7.07 6.93 -12.85
C THR A 43 -6.19 5.81 -12.33
N SER A 44 -5.38 6.12 -11.34
CA SER A 44 -4.68 5.12 -10.53
C SER A 44 -5.60 4.63 -9.42
N SER A 45 -5.59 3.34 -9.16
CA SER A 45 -6.39 2.67 -8.15
C SER A 45 -5.54 1.81 -7.23
N ALA A 46 -5.98 1.67 -5.99
CA ALA A 46 -5.40 0.77 -5.01
C ALA A 46 -6.51 -0.06 -4.36
N GLU A 47 -6.25 -1.35 -4.17
CA GLU A 47 -7.01 -2.22 -3.29
C GLU A 47 -6.05 -2.81 -2.25
N ILE A 48 -6.35 -2.62 -0.96
CA ILE A 48 -5.51 -3.06 0.16
C ILE A 48 -6.34 -3.94 1.07
N LYS A 49 -5.81 -5.13 1.37
CA LYS A 49 -6.40 -6.08 2.32
C LYS A 49 -5.64 -6.06 3.63
N ILE A 50 -6.37 -5.97 4.71
CA ILE A 50 -5.86 -5.92 6.09
C ILE A 50 -6.52 -7.05 6.88
N ASP A 51 -5.71 -7.80 7.60
CA ASP A 51 -6.16 -8.91 8.44
C ASP A 51 -6.68 -8.45 9.82
N ALA A 52 -7.15 -9.42 10.61
CA ALA A 52 -7.69 -9.19 11.95
C ALA A 52 -6.64 -8.66 12.95
N GLU A 53 -5.36 -8.87 12.67
CA GLU A 53 -4.23 -8.36 13.45
C GLU A 53 -3.85 -6.93 13.04
N GLY A 54 -4.54 -6.35 12.04
CA GLY A 54 -4.29 -5.01 11.52
C GLY A 54 -3.08 -4.93 10.58
N LYS A 55 -2.67 -6.06 9.99
CA LYS A 55 -1.55 -6.13 9.05
C LYS A 55 -2.02 -6.09 7.62
N ILE A 56 -1.28 -5.37 6.79
CA ILE A 56 -1.48 -5.38 5.34
C ILE A 56 -1.01 -6.73 4.80
N THR A 57 -1.94 -7.48 4.20
CA THR A 57 -1.67 -8.82 3.64
C THR A 57 -1.60 -8.83 2.12
N SER A 58 -2.21 -7.83 1.48
CA SER A 58 -2.21 -7.71 0.02
C SER A 58 -2.37 -6.26 -0.39
N VAL A 59 -1.65 -5.87 -1.43
CA VAL A 59 -1.78 -4.60 -2.13
C VAL A 59 -1.90 -4.88 -3.61
N TYR A 60 -2.89 -4.30 -4.26
CA TYR A 60 -3.06 -4.32 -5.71
C TYR A 60 -3.18 -2.89 -6.22
N LEU A 61 -2.29 -2.51 -7.11
CA LEU A 61 -2.22 -1.17 -7.71
C LEU A 61 -2.38 -1.29 -9.23
N ASP A 62 -3.17 -0.42 -9.82
CA ASP A 62 -3.33 -0.38 -11.27
C ASP A 62 -3.62 1.05 -11.75
N THR A 63 -3.52 1.28 -13.05
CA THR A 63 -3.85 2.57 -13.67
C THR A 63 -4.59 2.33 -14.97
N THR A 64 -5.66 3.08 -15.20
CA THR A 64 -6.40 3.05 -16.47
C THR A 64 -5.51 3.50 -17.64
N TYR A 65 -5.75 2.94 -18.80
CA TYR A 65 -5.05 3.33 -20.02
C TYR A 65 -5.86 2.92 -21.24
N LYS A 66 -6.25 3.89 -22.08
CA LYS A 66 -6.95 3.68 -23.37
C LYS A 66 -8.11 2.69 -23.31
N GLY A 67 -9.00 2.84 -22.35
CA GLY A 67 -10.18 1.98 -22.18
C GLY A 67 -9.91 0.62 -21.52
N SER A 68 -8.67 0.36 -21.07
CA SER A 68 -8.26 -0.82 -20.32
C SER A 68 -7.47 -0.40 -19.08
N THR A 69 -6.64 -1.28 -18.53
CA THR A 69 -5.67 -0.95 -17.48
C THR A 69 -4.28 -1.43 -17.87
N LYS A 70 -3.26 -0.79 -17.29
CA LYS A 70 -1.86 -1.13 -17.59
C LYS A 70 -1.53 -2.57 -17.19
N LYS A 71 -2.09 -3.08 -16.09
CA LYS A 71 -1.91 -4.48 -15.67
C LYS A 71 -2.63 -5.46 -16.60
N THR A 72 -3.81 -5.11 -17.11
CA THR A 72 -4.51 -5.94 -18.10
C THR A 72 -3.74 -6.03 -19.42
N LEU A 73 -3.17 -4.92 -19.86
CA LEU A 73 -2.40 -4.85 -21.11
C LEU A 73 -1.04 -5.54 -21.02
N LYS A 74 -0.44 -5.59 -19.82
CA LYS A 74 0.88 -6.22 -19.62
C LYS A 74 1.91 -5.72 -20.64
N ASP A 75 2.46 -6.66 -21.43
CA ASP A 75 3.47 -6.39 -22.44
C ASP A 75 2.93 -5.55 -23.62
N GLU A 76 1.61 -5.53 -23.84
CA GLU A 76 0.98 -4.67 -24.87
C GLU A 76 1.02 -3.18 -24.49
N TYR A 77 1.07 -2.86 -23.19
CA TYR A 77 1.36 -1.50 -22.74
C TYR A 77 2.79 -1.08 -23.14
N GLY A 78 3.74 -2.03 -23.07
CA GLY A 78 5.05 -1.99 -23.69
C GLY A 78 6.01 -0.94 -23.13
N MET A 79 6.72 -1.29 -22.07
CA MET A 79 7.85 -0.46 -21.57
C MET A 79 9.20 -1.05 -21.89
N LYS A 80 9.33 -2.37 -21.77
CA LYS A 80 10.60 -3.08 -21.99
C LYS A 80 10.95 -3.10 -23.47
N GLY A 81 12.15 -2.66 -23.78
CA GLY A 81 12.61 -2.58 -25.15
C GLY A 81 12.12 -1.36 -25.95
N HIS A 82 11.27 -0.51 -25.38
CA HIS A 82 10.87 0.74 -26.01
C HIS A 82 12.01 1.79 -25.87
N PRO A 83 12.30 2.62 -26.89
CA PRO A 83 13.38 3.63 -26.81
C PRO A 83 13.24 4.59 -25.64
N TYR A 84 12.02 4.84 -25.19
CA TYR A 84 11.70 5.73 -24.06
C TYR A 84 11.20 5.00 -22.83
N GLY A 85 11.17 3.66 -22.87
CA GLY A 85 10.68 2.81 -21.79
C GLY A 85 11.78 2.37 -20.84
N SER A 86 11.37 1.65 -19.80
CA SER A 86 12.30 1.06 -18.83
C SER A 86 12.97 -0.18 -19.41
N GLN A 87 14.30 -0.27 -19.28
CA GLN A 87 15.05 -1.47 -19.66
C GLN A 87 15.01 -2.56 -18.56
N ILE A 88 14.52 -2.23 -17.37
CA ILE A 88 14.59 -3.10 -16.20
C ILE A 88 13.32 -3.93 -15.96
N GLY A 89 12.25 -3.68 -16.71
CA GLY A 89 11.00 -4.42 -16.62
C GLY A 89 9.81 -3.69 -17.21
N GLU A 90 8.75 -4.43 -17.45
CA GLU A 90 7.45 -3.91 -17.85
C GLU A 90 6.79 -3.13 -16.69
N TRP A 91 5.81 -2.30 -16.98
CA TRP A 91 5.12 -1.50 -15.98
C TRP A 91 4.53 -2.35 -14.85
N TYR A 92 3.82 -3.41 -15.18
CA TYR A 92 3.19 -4.30 -14.20
C TYR A 92 4.22 -5.00 -13.31
N GLU A 93 5.38 -5.41 -13.86
CA GLU A 93 6.47 -6.02 -13.09
C GLU A 93 7.08 -5.07 -12.07
N GLN A 94 7.18 -3.79 -12.43
CA GLN A 94 7.69 -2.76 -11.53
C GLN A 94 6.68 -2.41 -10.44
N VAL A 95 5.39 -2.37 -10.78
CA VAL A 95 4.31 -2.13 -9.81
C VAL A 95 4.18 -3.29 -8.81
N GLU A 96 4.35 -4.54 -9.25
CA GLU A 96 4.37 -5.70 -8.33
C GLU A 96 5.48 -5.58 -7.27
N LYS A 97 6.65 -5.04 -7.63
CA LYS A 97 7.71 -4.75 -6.66
C LYS A 97 7.30 -3.69 -5.65
N LEU A 98 6.61 -2.65 -6.09
CA LEU A 98 6.06 -1.62 -5.21
C LEU A 98 4.99 -2.20 -4.26
N GLU A 99 4.09 -3.01 -4.77
CA GLU A 99 3.05 -3.70 -3.98
C GLU A 99 3.67 -4.56 -2.87
N ASN A 100 4.65 -5.38 -3.23
CA ASN A 100 5.37 -6.23 -2.29
C ASN A 100 6.11 -5.40 -1.22
N ALA A 101 6.74 -4.30 -1.62
CA ALA A 101 7.41 -3.41 -0.68
C ALA A 101 6.42 -2.74 0.29
N ILE A 102 5.24 -2.33 -0.15
CA ILE A 102 4.20 -1.77 0.72
C ILE A 102 3.71 -2.82 1.74
N VAL A 103 3.55 -4.08 1.32
CA VAL A 103 3.22 -5.18 2.24
C VAL A 103 4.37 -5.42 3.23
N GLU A 104 5.61 -5.49 2.77
CA GLU A 104 6.78 -5.73 3.63
C GLU A 104 6.95 -4.62 4.68
N HIS A 105 6.84 -3.37 4.27
CA HIS A 105 6.96 -2.20 5.15
C HIS A 105 5.67 -1.83 5.89
N GLN A 106 4.58 -2.54 5.65
CA GLN A 106 3.28 -2.32 6.30
C GLN A 106 2.74 -0.90 6.13
N GLY A 107 2.93 -0.32 4.95
CA GLY A 107 2.47 1.02 4.61
C GLY A 107 3.34 1.70 3.56
N THR A 108 3.09 2.97 3.33
CA THR A 108 3.73 3.78 2.27
C THR A 108 4.75 4.79 2.80
N THR A 109 4.89 4.92 4.13
CA THR A 109 5.70 5.98 4.76
C THR A 109 7.20 5.89 4.48
N PHE A 110 7.68 4.71 4.07
CA PHE A 110 9.08 4.51 3.67
C PHE A 110 9.40 5.09 2.27
N LEU A 111 8.36 5.39 1.48
CA LEU A 111 8.51 5.88 0.11
C LEU A 111 8.80 7.39 0.12
N ALA A 112 10.04 7.76 -0.11
CA ALA A 112 10.41 9.13 -0.45
C ALA A 112 10.30 9.30 -1.97
N LEU A 113 9.46 10.22 -2.43
CA LEU A 113 9.27 10.51 -3.85
C LEU A 113 10.07 11.75 -4.24
N ASP A 114 10.72 11.67 -5.39
CA ASP A 114 11.36 12.83 -6.00
C ASP A 114 10.35 13.75 -6.73
N LYS A 115 10.85 14.82 -7.36
CA LYS A 115 10.02 15.77 -8.11
C LYS A 115 9.27 15.15 -9.31
N ASP A 116 9.73 14.01 -9.81
CA ASP A 116 9.17 13.28 -10.94
C ASP A 116 8.25 12.12 -10.46
N GLY A 117 8.01 12.03 -9.16
CA GLY A 117 7.16 11.01 -8.53
C GLY A 117 7.80 9.62 -8.47
N LYS A 118 9.12 9.53 -8.59
CA LYS A 118 9.88 8.28 -8.53
C LYS A 118 10.46 8.05 -7.14
N THR A 119 10.83 6.81 -6.83
CA THR A 119 11.44 6.45 -5.55
C THR A 119 12.65 5.54 -5.75
N ASP A 120 13.68 5.76 -4.95
CA ASP A 120 14.85 4.88 -4.84
C ASP A 120 14.66 3.79 -3.76
N ALA A 121 13.56 3.87 -2.99
CA ALA A 121 13.29 2.93 -1.90
C ALA A 121 12.88 1.53 -2.38
N VAL A 122 12.51 1.37 -3.66
CA VAL A 122 12.09 0.10 -4.25
C VAL A 122 13.00 -0.26 -5.41
N SER A 123 13.88 -1.23 -5.19
CA SER A 123 14.79 -1.71 -6.23
C SER A 123 14.02 -2.26 -7.44
N GLY A 124 14.36 -1.78 -8.63
CA GLY A 124 13.70 -2.21 -9.87
C GLY A 124 12.33 -1.57 -10.11
N CYS A 125 12.00 -0.47 -9.43
CA CYS A 125 10.86 0.38 -9.72
C CYS A 125 11.36 1.79 -10.06
N THR A 126 11.36 2.14 -11.35
CA THR A 126 11.88 3.42 -11.88
C THR A 126 10.80 4.29 -12.52
N ILE A 127 9.56 3.83 -12.49
CA ILE A 127 8.39 4.56 -12.99
C ILE A 127 7.96 5.65 -11.99
N SER A 128 7.19 6.63 -12.45
CA SER A 128 6.47 7.53 -11.55
C SER A 128 5.39 6.76 -10.81
N VAL A 129 5.38 6.85 -9.49
CA VAL A 129 4.46 6.12 -8.60
C VAL A 129 3.57 7.04 -7.76
N SER A 130 3.65 8.35 -7.96
CA SER A 130 2.96 9.34 -7.13
C SER A 130 1.45 9.09 -7.05
N ALA A 131 0.77 8.90 -8.18
CA ALA A 131 -0.67 8.63 -8.19
C ALA A 131 -1.03 7.26 -7.59
N LEU A 132 -0.19 6.24 -7.76
CA LEU A 132 -0.36 4.92 -7.14
C LEU A 132 -0.23 5.01 -5.61
N VAL A 133 0.78 5.73 -5.14
CA VAL A 133 1.01 5.95 -3.70
C VAL A 133 -0.12 6.80 -3.09
N GLU A 134 -0.59 7.82 -3.79
CA GLU A 134 -1.75 8.61 -3.36
C GLU A 134 -3.02 7.75 -3.25
N ALA A 135 -3.28 6.88 -4.24
CA ALA A 135 -4.40 5.95 -4.20
C ALA A 135 -4.29 4.97 -3.01
N ALA A 136 -3.08 4.42 -2.77
CA ALA A 136 -2.81 3.56 -1.63
C ALA A 136 -3.03 4.29 -0.29
N ASN A 137 -2.57 5.53 -0.17
CA ASN A 137 -2.78 6.34 1.04
C ASN A 137 -4.26 6.58 1.31
N LYS A 138 -5.06 6.90 0.28
CA LYS A 138 -6.51 7.07 0.40
C LYS A 138 -7.23 5.79 0.83
N ALA A 139 -6.74 4.62 0.41
CA ALA A 139 -7.24 3.34 0.90
C ALA A 139 -6.89 3.13 2.38
N LEU A 140 -5.63 3.36 2.77
CA LEU A 140 -5.15 3.20 4.15
C LEU A 140 -5.81 4.17 5.14
N GLU A 141 -6.14 5.39 4.71
CA GLU A 141 -6.86 6.37 5.57
C GLU A 141 -8.23 5.86 6.01
N GLN A 142 -8.92 5.07 5.18
CA GLN A 142 -10.22 4.49 5.52
C GLN A 142 -10.11 3.36 6.55
N ALA A 143 -8.92 2.76 6.69
CA ALA A 143 -8.65 1.67 7.62
C ALA A 143 -8.28 2.14 9.05
N LYS A 144 -8.14 3.43 9.27
CA LYS A 144 -7.79 4.03 10.59
C LYS A 144 -9.07 4.25 11.46
#